data_38356501ddae8486cefa00d77c7abe37
#
_entry.id   38356501ddae8486cefa00d77c7abe37
#
_cell.length_a   1.000
_cell.length_b   1.000
_cell.length_c   1.000
_cell.angle_alpha   90.00
_cell.angle_beta   90.00
_cell.angle_gamma   90.00
#
_symmetry.space_group_name_H-M   'P 1'
#
loop_
_entity.id
_entity.type
_entity.pdbx_description
1 polymer ?
#
loop_
_entity_poly.entity_id
_entity_poly.type
_entity_poly.pdbx_seq_one_letter_code
_entity_poly.pdbx_strand_id
1 'polypeptide(L)'
;MFRDVLQTVVDCPFMPFIENSTMHVTYYKYEKYAGINWHDDHVYTLNYSLYIHKEWDRDWGGETLIDTNRGLPLCVTPRPNSLVAIKNNIQHKVCAVTGPEERRVLQIRGLFHE
;
A
#
# COMPACT_ATOMS: atom_id res chain seq x y z
N MET A 1 0.16 1.38 -18.93
CA MET A 1 0.52 1.81 -17.58
C MET A 1 0.45 0.69 -16.56
N PHE A 2 -0.68 0.04 -16.37
CA PHE A 2 -0.79 -1.07 -15.41
C PHE A 2 0.16 -2.23 -15.69
N ARG A 3 0.34 -2.59 -16.97
CA ARG A 3 1.24 -3.69 -17.35
C ARG A 3 2.68 -3.39 -16.92
N ASP A 4 3.16 -2.17 -17.16
CA ASP A 4 4.52 -1.79 -16.82
C ASP A 4 4.74 -1.76 -15.31
N VAL A 5 3.73 -1.30 -14.55
CA VAL A 5 3.77 -1.30 -13.09
C VAL A 5 3.83 -2.72 -12.54
N LEU A 6 2.99 -3.62 -13.07
CA LEU A 6 2.99 -5.03 -12.65
C LEU A 6 4.32 -5.70 -12.98
N GLN A 7 4.91 -5.42 -14.14
CA GLN A 7 6.20 -5.95 -14.52
C GLN A 7 7.29 -5.47 -13.55
N THR A 8 7.26 -4.21 -13.16
CA THR A 8 8.19 -3.67 -12.16
C THR A 8 8.06 -4.39 -10.82
N VAL A 9 6.83 -4.66 -10.39
CA VAL A 9 6.55 -5.37 -9.14
C VAL A 9 7.06 -6.81 -9.22
N VAL A 10 6.80 -7.52 -10.32
CA VAL A 10 7.23 -8.91 -10.52
C VAL A 10 8.75 -9.03 -10.51
N ASP A 11 9.45 -8.08 -11.11
CA ASP A 11 10.91 -8.07 -11.15
C ASP A 11 11.55 -7.63 -9.84
N CYS A 12 10.75 -7.17 -8.87
CA CYS A 12 11.25 -6.75 -7.58
C CYS A 12 11.73 -7.95 -6.75
N PRO A 13 12.98 -7.97 -6.26
CA PRO A 13 13.52 -9.13 -5.53
C PRO A 13 12.81 -9.39 -4.19
N PHE A 14 12.03 -8.43 -3.68
CA PHE A 14 11.26 -8.58 -2.45
C PHE A 14 9.88 -9.20 -2.65
N MET A 15 9.54 -9.58 -3.88
CA MET A 15 8.23 -10.14 -4.24
C MET A 15 8.34 -11.47 -4.99
N PRO A 16 9.02 -12.48 -4.41
CA PRO A 16 9.26 -13.74 -5.15
C PRO A 16 8.00 -14.59 -5.35
N PHE A 17 6.88 -14.24 -4.69
CA PHE A 17 5.67 -15.08 -4.65
C PHE A 17 4.62 -14.70 -5.68
N ILE A 18 4.79 -13.59 -6.40
CA ILE A 18 3.78 -13.06 -7.31
C ILE A 18 3.45 -14.03 -8.45
N GLU A 19 4.46 -14.74 -8.96
CA GLU A 19 4.27 -15.68 -10.06
C GLU A 19 3.32 -16.84 -9.75
N ASN A 20 3.20 -17.21 -8.48
CA ASN A 20 2.39 -18.34 -8.03
C ASN A 20 1.13 -17.89 -7.31
N SER A 21 0.62 -16.71 -7.62
CA SER A 21 -0.53 -16.16 -6.94
C SER A 21 -1.55 -15.60 -7.93
N THR A 22 -2.81 -15.55 -7.49
CA THR A 22 -3.83 -14.74 -8.15
C THR A 22 -3.73 -13.33 -7.61
N MET A 23 -3.57 -12.36 -8.51
CA MET A 23 -3.43 -10.96 -8.11
C MET A 23 -4.68 -10.16 -8.43
N HIS A 24 -5.03 -9.29 -7.48
CA HIS A 24 -6.05 -8.27 -7.66
C HIS A 24 -5.38 -6.90 -7.57
N VAL A 25 -5.54 -6.09 -8.59
CA VAL A 25 -4.98 -4.75 -8.63
C VAL A 25 -6.12 -3.75 -8.59
N THR A 26 -6.09 -2.86 -7.61
CA THR A 26 -7.10 -1.82 -7.46
C THR A 26 -6.39 -0.47 -7.34
N TYR A 27 -6.88 0.50 -8.10
CA TYR A 27 -6.43 1.88 -7.99
C TYR A 27 -7.30 2.60 -6.98
N TYR A 28 -6.65 3.23 -5.97
CA TYR A 28 -7.33 4.09 -5.00
C TYR A 28 -6.81 5.50 -5.10
N LYS A 29 -7.74 6.43 -5.07
CA LYS A 29 -7.47 7.86 -5.01
C LYS A 29 -8.09 8.39 -3.72
N TYR A 30 -7.25 8.92 -2.83
CA TYR A 30 -7.69 9.50 -1.57
C TYR A 30 -7.71 11.01 -1.74
N GLU A 31 -8.90 11.57 -1.70
CA GLU A 31 -9.08 13.02 -1.72
C GLU A 31 -8.80 13.61 -0.34
N LYS A 32 -8.78 14.93 -0.25
CA LYS A 32 -8.54 15.62 1.01
C LYS A 32 -9.52 15.15 2.09
N TYR A 33 -8.99 14.86 3.28
CA TYR A 33 -9.65 14.31 4.45
C TYR A 33 -10.01 12.83 4.38
N ALA A 34 -9.75 12.15 3.28
CA ALA A 34 -9.97 10.70 3.19
C ALA A 34 -8.86 9.93 3.90
N GLY A 35 -9.24 8.85 4.53
CA GLY A 35 -8.37 7.90 5.19
C GLY A 35 -9.10 6.58 5.42
N ILE A 36 -8.43 5.62 6.05
CA ILE A 36 -9.03 4.32 6.42
C ILE A 36 -8.63 4.00 7.86
N ASN A 37 -9.60 3.58 8.66
CA ASN A 37 -9.36 3.15 10.04
C ASN A 37 -8.56 1.84 10.11
N TRP A 38 -8.14 1.48 11.31
CA TRP A 38 -7.40 0.23 11.55
C TRP A 38 -8.16 -0.97 10.98
N HIS A 39 -7.46 -1.77 10.20
CA HIS A 39 -7.98 -2.96 9.56
C HIS A 39 -6.84 -3.90 9.19
N ASP A 40 -7.17 -5.12 8.79
CA ASP A 40 -6.24 -6.02 8.14
C ASP A 40 -6.80 -6.51 6.80
N ASP A 41 -5.99 -7.22 6.05
CA ASP A 41 -6.36 -7.76 4.74
C ASP A 41 -6.39 -9.30 4.79
N HIS A 42 -6.98 -9.85 5.82
CA HIS A 42 -6.96 -11.29 6.13
C HIS A 42 -7.44 -12.21 5.00
N VAL A 43 -8.17 -11.68 4.02
CA VAL A 43 -8.62 -12.43 2.84
C VAL A 43 -7.46 -12.74 1.88
N TYR A 44 -6.43 -11.90 1.87
CA TYR A 44 -5.31 -12.02 0.96
C TYR A 44 -4.06 -12.47 1.70
N THR A 45 -3.17 -13.19 1.01
CA THR A 45 -1.90 -13.60 1.59
C THR A 45 -0.95 -12.43 1.80
N LEU A 46 -0.88 -11.55 0.82
CA LEU A 46 -0.01 -10.38 0.84
C LEU A 46 -0.75 -9.17 0.26
N ASN A 47 -0.35 -8.01 0.72
CA ASN A 47 -0.86 -6.73 0.27
C ASN A 47 0.31 -5.78 0.00
N TYR A 48 0.35 -5.26 -1.23
CA TYR A 48 1.38 -4.31 -1.66
C TYR A 48 0.73 -2.99 -2.02
N SER A 49 1.30 -1.91 -1.52
CA SER A 49 0.87 -0.55 -1.87
C SER A 49 1.97 0.14 -2.65
N LEU A 50 1.72 0.46 -3.90
CA LEU A 50 2.62 1.23 -4.75
C LEU A 50 2.06 2.64 -4.90
N TYR A 51 2.81 3.63 -4.43
CA TYR A 51 2.37 5.02 -4.47
C TYR A 51 2.74 5.65 -5.80
N ILE A 52 1.73 6.15 -6.51
CA ILE A 52 1.88 6.63 -7.90
C ILE A 52 1.53 8.10 -8.09
N HIS A 53 1.28 8.84 -7.01
CA HIS A 53 1.17 10.30 -7.14
C HIS A 53 2.53 10.91 -7.50
N LYS A 54 2.52 12.10 -8.07
CA LYS A 54 3.71 12.74 -8.64
C LYS A 54 4.69 13.22 -7.58
N GLU A 55 4.17 13.75 -6.47
CA GLU A 55 4.97 14.27 -5.38
C GLU A 55 4.20 14.10 -4.07
N TRP A 56 4.91 14.12 -2.95
CA TRP A 56 4.29 14.06 -1.63
C TRP A 56 5.17 14.75 -0.61
N ASP A 57 4.57 15.69 0.14
CA ASP A 57 5.21 16.35 1.27
C ASP A 57 4.79 15.64 2.56
N ARG A 58 5.72 15.47 3.49
CA ARG A 58 5.46 14.79 4.76
C ARG A 58 4.35 15.46 5.60
N ASP A 59 4.06 16.73 5.33
CA ASP A 59 3.04 17.47 6.05
C ASP A 59 1.64 17.34 5.44
N TRP A 60 1.50 16.53 4.39
CA TRP A 60 0.23 16.37 3.68
C TRP A 60 -0.65 15.23 4.22
N GLY A 61 -0.24 14.57 5.30
CA GLY A 61 -0.96 13.42 5.84
C GLY A 61 -0.82 12.18 4.97
N GLY A 62 -1.82 11.32 4.98
CA GLY A 62 -1.85 10.13 4.13
C GLY A 62 -0.88 9.02 4.52
N GLU A 63 -0.24 9.10 5.68
CA GLU A 63 0.69 8.09 6.14
C GLU A 63 -0.03 6.77 6.39
N THR A 64 0.65 5.67 6.10
CA THR A 64 0.22 4.35 6.54
C THR A 64 0.85 4.08 7.90
N LEU A 65 0.03 3.82 8.90
CA LEU A 65 0.47 3.37 10.22
C LEU A 65 0.32 1.85 10.27
N ILE A 66 1.39 1.18 10.69
CA ILE A 66 1.44 -0.29 10.75
C ILE A 66 1.65 -0.70 12.20
N ASP A 67 0.76 -1.56 12.71
CA ASP A 67 0.87 -2.07 14.07
C ASP A 67 2.08 -2.99 14.20
N THR A 68 2.92 -2.70 15.17
CA THR A 68 4.13 -3.48 15.43
C THR A 68 3.98 -4.40 16.64
N ASN A 69 2.84 -4.37 17.33
CA ASN A 69 2.60 -5.07 18.62
C ASN A 69 3.58 -4.64 19.74
N ARG A 70 4.20 -3.47 19.57
CA ARG A 70 5.17 -2.94 20.55
C ARG A 70 4.72 -1.61 21.16
N GLY A 71 3.45 -1.27 21.02
CA GLY A 71 2.87 -0.04 21.55
C GLY A 71 3.01 1.17 20.64
N LEU A 72 4.00 1.20 19.75
CA LEU A 72 4.20 2.30 18.79
C LEU A 72 4.08 1.79 17.37
N PRO A 73 3.20 2.37 16.56
CA PRO A 73 3.08 1.97 15.16
C PRO A 73 4.27 2.46 14.35
N LEU A 74 4.59 1.73 13.27
CA LEU A 74 5.49 2.19 12.25
C LEU A 74 4.73 3.16 11.34
N CYS A 75 5.30 4.33 11.10
CA CYS A 75 4.70 5.36 10.25
C CYS A 75 5.43 5.39 8.91
N VAL A 76 4.67 5.21 7.83
CA VAL A 76 5.22 5.20 6.47
C VAL A 76 4.61 6.35 5.68
N THR A 77 5.46 7.30 5.28
CA THR A 77 5.06 8.37 4.36
C THR A 77 4.87 7.78 2.96
N PRO A 78 3.77 8.13 2.26
CA PRO A 78 3.52 7.58 0.92
C PRO A 78 4.39 8.27 -0.14
N ARG A 79 5.70 8.06 -0.08
CA ARG A 79 6.63 8.69 -1.03
C ARG A 79 6.36 8.20 -2.44
N PRO A 80 6.39 9.10 -3.44
CA PRO A 80 6.18 8.71 -4.83
C PRO A 80 7.11 7.57 -5.27
N ASN A 81 6.57 6.65 -6.01
CA ASN A 81 7.31 5.52 -6.57
C ASN A 81 7.93 4.60 -5.51
N SER A 82 7.32 4.54 -4.33
CA SER A 82 7.72 3.62 -3.27
C SER A 82 6.68 2.52 -3.08
N LEU A 83 7.13 1.39 -2.58
CA LEU A 83 6.33 0.20 -2.40
C LEU A 83 6.37 -0.23 -0.93
N VAL A 84 5.20 -0.53 -0.37
CA VAL A 84 5.07 -1.07 0.98
C VAL A 84 4.39 -2.42 0.90
N ALA A 85 5.00 -3.43 1.51
CA ALA A 85 4.42 -4.78 1.61
C ALA A 85 3.96 -5.01 3.05
N ILE A 86 2.71 -5.42 3.22
CA ILE A 86 2.11 -5.69 4.53
C ILE A 86 1.51 -7.09 4.52
N LYS A 87 1.86 -7.91 5.51
CA LYS A 87 1.28 -9.24 5.67
C LYS A 87 -0.21 -9.15 6.02
N ASN A 88 -0.96 -10.17 5.65
CA ASN A 88 -2.42 -10.20 5.74
C ASN A 88 -3.00 -10.03 7.15
N ASN A 89 -2.28 -10.43 8.19
CA ASN A 89 -2.75 -10.40 9.56
C ASN A 89 -2.27 -9.17 10.35
N ILE A 90 -1.61 -8.23 9.70
CA ILE A 90 -1.08 -7.04 10.36
C ILE A 90 -2.07 -5.89 10.23
N GLN A 91 -2.47 -5.34 11.38
CA GLN A 91 -3.35 -4.18 11.42
C GLN A 91 -2.62 -2.94 10.90
N HIS A 92 -3.29 -2.18 10.09
CA HIS A 92 -2.76 -0.92 9.55
C HIS A 92 -3.89 0.05 9.27
N LYS A 93 -3.55 1.33 9.16
CA LYS A 93 -4.50 2.38 8.83
C LYS A 93 -3.85 3.40 7.91
N VAL A 94 -4.68 4.17 7.21
CA VAL A 94 -4.25 5.31 6.41
C VAL A 94 -4.74 6.58 7.09
N CYS A 95 -3.83 7.45 7.47
CA CYS A 95 -4.16 8.75 8.06
C CYS A 95 -4.80 9.65 7.00
N ALA A 96 -5.68 10.55 7.44
CA ALA A 96 -6.36 11.46 6.54
C ALA A 96 -5.37 12.31 5.73
N VAL A 97 -5.67 12.48 4.46
CA VAL A 97 -4.94 13.38 3.57
C VAL A 97 -5.29 14.83 3.95
N THR A 98 -4.29 15.67 4.14
CA THR A 98 -4.50 17.07 4.55
C THR A 98 -3.91 18.07 3.58
N GLY A 99 -3.09 17.61 2.64
CA GLY A 99 -2.44 18.47 1.66
C GLY A 99 -3.24 18.68 0.38
N PRO A 100 -2.66 19.39 -0.58
CA PRO A 100 -3.34 19.74 -1.83
C PRO A 100 -3.38 18.62 -2.87
N GLU A 101 -2.50 17.61 -2.74
CA GLU A 101 -2.42 16.50 -3.70
C GLU A 101 -3.29 15.33 -3.25
N GLU A 102 -3.85 14.62 -4.21
CA GLU A 102 -4.56 13.37 -3.94
C GLU A 102 -3.55 12.25 -3.72
N ARG A 103 -3.79 11.42 -2.70
CA ARG A 103 -2.97 10.23 -2.45
C ARG A 103 -3.42 9.13 -3.42
N ARG A 104 -2.52 8.74 -4.30
CA ARG A 104 -2.80 7.77 -5.36
C ARG A 104 -1.99 6.51 -5.13
N VAL A 105 -2.67 5.39 -5.07
CA VAL A 105 -2.02 4.12 -4.77
C VAL A 105 -2.58 3.00 -5.63
N LEU A 106 -1.69 2.16 -6.16
CA LEU A 106 -2.05 0.86 -6.70
C LEU A 106 -1.93 -0.16 -5.59
N GLN A 107 -3.06 -0.74 -5.23
CA GLN A 107 -3.15 -1.78 -4.23
C GLN A 107 -3.08 -3.12 -4.93
N ILE A 108 -2.02 -3.87 -4.69
CA ILE A 108 -1.79 -5.17 -5.32
C ILE A 108 -1.93 -6.22 -4.23
N ARG A 109 -2.99 -7.03 -4.34
CA ARG A 109 -3.32 -8.06 -3.36
C ARG A 109 -3.16 -9.43 -3.98
N GLY A 110 -2.50 -10.33 -3.27
CA GLY A 110 -2.21 -11.66 -3.77
C GLY A 110 -2.83 -12.75 -2.92
N LEU A 111 -3.41 -13.75 -3.59
CA LEU A 111 -3.82 -15.01 -2.99
C LEU A 111 -2.83 -16.08 -3.41
N PHE A 112 -2.20 -16.72 -2.43
CA PHE A 112 -1.25 -17.79 -2.68
C PHE A 112 -1.99 -19.07 -3.06
N HIS A 113 -1.53 -19.69 -4.13
CA HIS A 113 -2.00 -21.03 -4.54
C HIS A 113 -0.92 -22.05 -4.18
N GLU A 114 -1.28 -22.98 -3.33
CA GLU A 114 -0.42 -24.13 -3.01
C GLU A 114 -0.54 -25.21 -4.07
#